data_e79dd7d07ecab17fcec8ffe43500c1f4
#
_entry.id   e79dd7d07ecab17fcec8ffe43500c1f4
#
_cell.length_a   1.000
_cell.length_b   1.000
_cell.length_c   1.000
_cell.angle_alpha   90.00
_cell.angle_beta   90.00
_cell.angle_gamma   90.00
#
_symmetry.space_group_name_H-M   'P 1'
#
loop_
_entity.id
_entity.type
_entity.pdbx_description
1 polymer ?
#
loop_
_entity_poly.entity_id
_entity_poly.type
_entity_poly.pdbx_seq_one_letter_code
_entity_poly.pdbx_strand_id
1 'polypeptide(L)'
;TNVSKIYGHGDSEVRALDDVSVQFETGKFTAIMGPSGSGKSTLMHCMAGLDEMTEGSVTIADIDIASLKDKDLTKLRRDKIGFVFQSFNLVPTLNADENIRLPLLLGNNKGNEEWIQKVINTVHLQDRLTHRPSELSGGQQQRVAVARALASEPAIIFADEPTGNLDSTTGNEILTFMRKAVDELGQTIVMVTHDPVSASYADRIVFLKDGKIAGELLEPTPELVLDYMKKLGH
;
A
#
# COMPACT_ATOMS: atom_id res chain seq x y z
N THR A 1 2.40 -13.08 11.32
CA THR A 1 2.28 -14.49 11.76
C THR A 1 1.04 -14.66 12.62
N ASN A 2 0.15 -15.58 12.26
CA ASN A 2 -1.09 -15.96 12.99
C ASN A 2 -1.98 -14.75 13.35
N VAL A 3 -2.12 -13.81 12.42
CA VAL A 3 -2.88 -12.57 12.65
C VAL A 3 -4.37 -12.89 12.62
N SER A 4 -5.06 -12.57 13.71
CA SER A 4 -6.51 -12.60 13.82
C SER A 4 -7.04 -11.23 14.20
N LYS A 5 -8.18 -10.86 13.62
CA LYS A 5 -8.89 -9.61 13.92
C LYS A 5 -10.37 -9.88 14.09
N ILE A 6 -10.87 -9.54 15.25
CA ILE A 6 -12.27 -9.69 15.62
C ILE A 6 -12.82 -8.31 15.96
N TYR A 7 -13.94 -7.94 15.35
CA TYR A 7 -14.69 -6.73 15.66
C TYR A 7 -15.98 -7.09 16.42
N GLY A 8 -16.43 -6.19 17.26
CA GLY A 8 -17.65 -6.39 18.06
C GLY A 8 -17.42 -7.27 19.29
N HIS A 9 -18.54 -7.60 19.97
CA HIS A 9 -18.56 -8.45 21.14
C HIS A 9 -19.86 -9.28 21.17
N GLY A 10 -19.79 -10.52 21.65
CA GLY A 10 -20.94 -11.41 21.79
C GLY A 10 -21.61 -11.69 20.43
N ASP A 11 -22.94 -11.52 20.36
CA ASP A 11 -23.72 -11.86 19.15
C ASP A 11 -23.43 -10.98 17.92
N SER A 12 -22.68 -9.88 18.10
CA SER A 12 -22.27 -9.00 17.00
C SER A 12 -20.80 -9.19 16.58
N GLU A 13 -20.17 -10.28 17.01
CA GLU A 13 -18.77 -10.58 16.70
C GLU A 13 -18.59 -10.91 15.22
N VAL A 14 -17.65 -10.22 14.57
CA VAL A 14 -17.24 -10.48 13.18
C VAL A 14 -15.75 -10.76 13.16
N ARG A 15 -15.37 -11.97 12.79
CA ARG A 15 -13.97 -12.37 12.59
C ARG A 15 -13.54 -11.98 11.18
N ALA A 16 -12.91 -10.81 11.08
CA ALA A 16 -12.45 -10.26 9.81
C ALA A 16 -11.15 -10.91 9.31
N LEU A 17 -10.28 -11.38 10.24
CA LEU A 17 -9.10 -12.20 9.95
C LEU A 17 -9.07 -13.38 10.91
N ASP A 18 -8.72 -14.54 10.39
CA ASP A 18 -8.69 -15.81 11.12
C ASP A 18 -7.39 -16.56 10.83
N ASP A 19 -6.42 -16.42 11.74
CA ASP A 19 -5.11 -17.10 11.74
C ASP A 19 -4.30 -16.89 10.44
N VAL A 20 -4.24 -15.63 9.97
CA VAL A 20 -3.53 -15.28 8.73
C VAL A 20 -2.02 -15.21 8.97
N SER A 21 -1.27 -16.04 8.24
CA SER A 21 0.19 -16.00 8.18
C SER A 21 0.65 -15.77 6.75
N VAL A 22 1.39 -14.69 6.51
CA VAL A 22 1.92 -14.34 5.19
C VAL A 22 3.25 -13.60 5.33
N GLN A 23 4.16 -13.82 4.38
CA GLN A 23 5.43 -13.11 4.29
C GLN A 23 5.47 -12.33 2.98
N PHE A 24 6.03 -11.13 3.01
CA PHE A 24 6.25 -10.28 1.84
C PHE A 24 7.76 -10.16 1.61
N GLU A 25 8.18 -10.56 0.42
CA GLU A 25 9.58 -10.55 0.04
C GLU A 25 10.05 -9.12 -0.23
N THR A 26 11.23 -8.77 0.33
CA THR A 26 11.83 -7.45 0.14
C THR A 26 12.17 -7.21 -1.33
N GLY A 27 11.89 -6.00 -1.81
CA GLY A 27 12.14 -5.63 -3.21
C GLY A 27 11.18 -6.29 -4.20
N LYS A 28 10.02 -6.77 -3.73
CA LYS A 28 8.98 -7.37 -4.57
C LYS A 28 7.66 -6.63 -4.49
N PHE A 29 6.88 -6.77 -5.53
CA PHE A 29 5.51 -6.27 -5.61
C PHE A 29 4.54 -7.44 -5.34
N THR A 30 3.80 -7.38 -4.24
CA THR A 30 2.75 -8.36 -3.93
C THR A 30 1.38 -7.70 -3.98
N ALA A 31 0.42 -8.31 -4.66
CA ALA A 31 -0.98 -7.91 -4.58
C ALA A 31 -1.75 -8.80 -3.61
N ILE A 32 -2.74 -8.23 -2.92
CA ILE A 32 -3.72 -8.94 -2.10
C ILE A 32 -5.07 -8.80 -2.77
N MET A 33 -5.68 -9.91 -3.12
CA MET A 33 -6.97 -9.99 -3.78
C MET A 33 -7.98 -10.85 -3.03
N GLY A 34 -9.23 -10.75 -3.40
CA GLY A 34 -10.32 -11.56 -2.84
C GLY A 34 -11.66 -10.84 -2.93
N PRO A 35 -12.78 -11.55 -2.66
CA PRO A 35 -14.11 -10.97 -2.65
C PRO A 35 -14.25 -9.76 -1.71
N SER A 36 -15.31 -8.97 -1.90
CA SER A 36 -15.65 -7.92 -0.92
C SER A 36 -15.90 -8.55 0.45
N GLY A 37 -15.40 -7.92 1.51
CA GLY A 37 -15.53 -8.42 2.88
C GLY A 37 -14.57 -9.55 3.26
N SER A 38 -13.65 -9.98 2.38
CA SER A 38 -12.70 -11.08 2.67
C SER A 38 -11.59 -10.72 3.67
N GLY A 39 -11.50 -9.48 4.14
CA GLY A 39 -10.50 -9.05 5.14
C GLY A 39 -9.25 -8.34 4.57
N LYS A 40 -9.18 -8.05 3.25
CA LYS A 40 -7.99 -7.45 2.61
C LYS A 40 -7.52 -6.14 3.24
N SER A 41 -8.40 -5.15 3.32
CA SER A 41 -8.07 -3.85 3.92
C SER A 41 -7.79 -3.98 5.42
N THR A 42 -8.51 -4.88 6.12
CA THR A 42 -8.24 -5.20 7.52
C THR A 42 -6.83 -5.77 7.70
N LEU A 43 -6.43 -6.72 6.85
CA LEU A 43 -5.07 -7.29 6.89
C LEU A 43 -4.03 -6.19 6.66
N MET A 44 -4.21 -5.35 5.64
CA MET A 44 -3.30 -4.24 5.36
C MET A 44 -3.24 -3.25 6.53
N HIS A 45 -4.38 -2.88 7.13
CA HIS A 45 -4.40 -1.97 8.28
C HIS A 45 -3.71 -2.56 9.50
N CYS A 46 -3.91 -3.85 9.79
CA CYS A 46 -3.18 -4.55 10.86
C CYS A 46 -1.66 -4.57 10.58
N MET A 47 -1.25 -4.91 9.35
CA MET A 47 0.17 -4.90 8.97
C MET A 47 0.80 -3.52 9.07
N ALA A 48 0.04 -2.47 8.75
CA ALA A 48 0.52 -1.09 8.82
C ALA A 48 0.45 -0.49 10.25
N GLY A 49 -0.06 -1.24 11.22
CA GLY A 49 -0.30 -0.74 12.58
C GLY A 49 -1.34 0.39 12.65
N LEU A 50 -2.26 0.45 11.66
CA LEU A 50 -3.39 1.37 11.67
C LEU A 50 -4.58 0.82 12.44
N ASP A 51 -4.64 -0.49 12.59
CA ASP A 51 -5.62 -1.19 13.40
C ASP A 51 -4.91 -2.24 14.28
N GLU A 52 -5.39 -2.41 15.52
CA GLU A 52 -4.83 -3.38 16.46
C GLU A 52 -5.26 -4.79 16.08
N MET A 53 -4.34 -5.73 16.13
CA MET A 53 -4.63 -7.16 16.01
C MET A 53 -5.28 -7.68 17.28
N THR A 54 -6.22 -8.62 17.17
CA THR A 54 -6.75 -9.35 18.34
C THR A 54 -5.74 -10.39 18.81
N GLU A 55 -5.08 -11.06 17.86
CA GLU A 55 -4.05 -12.08 18.11
C GLU A 55 -2.99 -12.04 17.00
N GLY A 56 -1.83 -12.63 17.26
CA GLY A 56 -0.74 -12.76 16.31
C GLY A 56 0.33 -11.68 16.43
N SER A 57 1.20 -11.60 15.45
CA SER A 57 2.30 -10.61 15.39
C SER A 57 2.56 -10.16 13.97
N VAL A 58 3.04 -8.92 13.81
CA VAL A 58 3.52 -8.36 12.54
C VAL A 58 4.91 -7.78 12.75
N THR A 59 5.84 -8.16 11.88
CA THR A 59 7.22 -7.66 11.90
C THR A 59 7.49 -6.87 10.63
N ILE A 60 8.01 -5.63 10.78
CA ILE A 60 8.43 -4.76 9.68
C ILE A 60 9.87 -4.34 9.96
N ALA A 61 10.78 -4.59 9.02
CA ALA A 61 12.20 -4.27 9.15
C ALA A 61 12.78 -4.76 10.50
N ASP A 62 12.51 -6.03 10.86
CA ASP A 62 12.90 -6.71 12.09
C ASP A 62 12.30 -6.13 13.40
N ILE A 63 11.30 -5.25 13.29
CA ILE A 63 10.60 -4.67 14.45
C ILE A 63 9.21 -5.29 14.56
N ASP A 64 8.92 -5.94 15.70
CA ASP A 64 7.57 -6.39 16.02
C ASP A 64 6.71 -5.20 16.46
N ILE A 65 5.69 -4.88 15.63
CA ILE A 65 4.84 -3.71 15.86
C ILE A 65 3.89 -3.89 17.04
N ALA A 66 3.54 -5.12 17.43
CA ALA A 66 2.66 -5.39 18.56
C ALA A 66 3.33 -5.03 19.90
N SER A 67 4.66 -4.99 19.94
CA SER A 67 5.43 -4.63 21.14
C SER A 67 5.59 -3.11 21.33
N LEU A 68 5.23 -2.30 20.32
CA LEU A 68 5.47 -0.87 20.30
C LEU A 68 4.37 -0.09 21.04
N LYS A 69 4.77 0.98 21.74
CA LYS A 69 3.84 2.00 22.24
C LYS A 69 3.42 2.93 21.11
N ASP A 70 2.28 3.59 21.26
CA ASP A 70 1.71 4.49 20.23
C ASP A 70 2.70 5.49 19.65
N LYS A 71 3.56 6.07 20.49
CA LYS A 71 4.59 7.02 20.05
C LYS A 71 5.63 6.38 19.13
N ASP A 72 6.07 5.17 19.46
CA ASP A 72 7.08 4.44 18.69
C ASP A 72 6.47 3.86 17.41
N LEU A 73 5.21 3.41 17.46
CA LEU A 73 4.43 2.98 16.30
C LEU A 73 4.20 4.14 15.34
N THR A 74 3.89 5.34 15.83
CA THR A 74 3.76 6.54 15.02
C THR A 74 5.07 6.89 14.32
N LYS A 75 6.20 6.77 15.02
CA LYS A 75 7.53 6.98 14.44
C LYS A 75 7.85 5.92 13.37
N LEU A 76 7.58 4.64 13.65
CA LEU A 76 7.79 3.56 12.69
C LEU A 76 6.97 3.79 11.41
N ARG A 77 5.68 4.14 11.54
CA ARG A 77 4.82 4.45 10.39
C ARG A 77 5.40 5.58 9.54
N ARG A 78 5.82 6.66 10.18
CA ARG A 78 6.41 7.82 9.48
C ARG A 78 7.70 7.48 8.75
N ASP A 79 8.58 6.68 9.38
CA ASP A 79 9.96 6.48 8.93
C ASP A 79 10.12 5.21 8.06
N LYS A 80 9.24 4.21 8.21
CA LYS A 80 9.40 2.89 7.59
C LYS A 80 8.24 2.44 6.72
N ILE A 81 7.11 3.16 6.73
CA ILE A 81 5.91 2.76 5.96
C ILE A 81 5.48 3.89 5.04
N GLY A 82 5.36 3.60 3.77
CA GLY A 82 4.70 4.48 2.80
C GLY A 82 3.23 4.08 2.62
N PHE A 83 2.36 5.06 2.35
CA PHE A 83 0.95 4.82 2.06
C PHE A 83 0.52 5.48 0.77
N VAL A 84 -0.20 4.71 -0.06
CA VAL A 84 -0.91 5.19 -1.26
C VAL A 84 -2.37 4.79 -1.13
N PHE A 85 -3.29 5.76 -1.13
CA PHE A 85 -4.72 5.54 -0.98
C PHE A 85 -5.47 5.86 -2.28
N GLN A 86 -6.65 5.28 -2.42
CA GLN A 86 -7.57 5.57 -3.52
C GLN A 86 -7.94 7.07 -3.58
N SER A 87 -8.11 7.72 -2.45
CA SER A 87 -8.52 9.15 -2.34
C SER A 87 -7.35 10.13 -2.28
N PHE A 88 -6.15 9.75 -2.69
CA PHE A 88 -4.89 10.53 -2.73
C PHE A 88 -4.45 11.10 -1.37
N ASN A 89 -5.38 11.58 -0.54
CA ASN A 89 -5.16 12.13 0.81
C ASN A 89 -4.04 13.20 0.86
N LEU A 90 -4.03 14.10 -0.14
CA LEU A 90 -3.13 15.24 -0.15
C LEU A 90 -3.66 16.36 0.76
N VAL A 91 -2.74 17.09 1.37
CA VAL A 91 -3.06 18.30 2.16
C VAL A 91 -3.35 19.44 1.17
N PRO A 92 -4.59 19.96 1.10
CA PRO A 92 -5.01 20.86 0.03
C PRO A 92 -4.34 22.23 0.05
N THR A 93 -3.83 22.65 1.21
CA THR A 93 -3.14 23.93 1.40
C THR A 93 -1.66 23.87 1.01
N LEU A 94 -1.08 22.68 0.88
CA LEU A 94 0.32 22.46 0.49
C LEU A 94 0.41 22.23 -1.01
N ASN A 95 1.51 22.66 -1.63
CA ASN A 95 1.82 22.34 -3.01
C ASN A 95 2.33 20.88 -3.16
N ALA A 96 2.64 20.44 -4.38
CA ALA A 96 3.08 19.06 -4.65
C ALA A 96 4.39 18.72 -3.93
N ASP A 97 5.41 19.61 -3.99
CA ASP A 97 6.69 19.38 -3.30
C ASP A 97 6.51 19.29 -1.78
N GLU A 98 5.74 20.18 -1.20
CA GLU A 98 5.42 20.17 0.24
C GLU A 98 4.66 18.91 0.66
N ASN A 99 3.71 18.44 -0.15
CA ASN A 99 3.01 17.16 0.09
C ASN A 99 3.98 15.97 0.01
N ILE A 100 4.88 15.93 -0.97
CA ILE A 100 5.89 14.87 -1.11
C ILE A 100 6.78 14.82 0.12
N ARG A 101 7.25 15.97 0.58
CA ARG A 101 8.19 16.10 1.73
C ARG A 101 7.50 16.03 3.10
N LEU A 102 6.19 16.01 3.16
CA LEU A 102 5.44 16.07 4.42
C LEU A 102 5.86 15.03 5.47
N PRO A 103 6.08 13.73 5.14
CA PRO A 103 6.56 12.76 6.12
C PRO A 103 7.93 13.13 6.74
N LEU A 104 8.81 13.69 5.94
CA LEU A 104 10.13 14.13 6.39
C LEU A 104 10.04 15.36 7.31
N LEU A 105 9.20 16.33 6.94
CA LEU A 105 8.96 17.54 7.73
C LEU A 105 8.40 17.21 9.11
N LEU A 106 7.42 16.28 9.17
CA LEU A 106 6.85 15.78 10.43
C LEU A 106 7.89 15.04 11.29
N GLY A 107 8.91 14.47 10.67
CA GLY A 107 10.04 13.81 11.33
C GLY A 107 11.18 14.75 11.73
N ASN A 108 11.07 16.05 11.43
CA ASN A 108 12.18 17.01 11.52
C ASN A 108 13.45 16.48 10.81
N ASN A 109 13.24 15.81 9.67
CA ASN A 109 14.27 15.23 8.82
C ASN A 109 14.29 15.95 7.47
N LYS A 110 15.46 16.24 6.94
CA LYS A 110 15.61 16.86 5.61
C LYS A 110 15.44 15.84 4.48
N GLY A 111 15.61 14.57 4.78
CA GLY A 111 15.63 13.49 3.79
C GLY A 111 16.90 13.48 2.95
N ASN A 112 16.93 12.55 2.01
CA ASN A 112 17.98 12.45 0.99
C ASN A 112 17.49 13.17 -0.28
N GLU A 113 18.09 14.32 -0.58
CA GLU A 113 17.67 15.15 -1.73
C GLU A 113 17.86 14.43 -3.07
N GLU A 114 18.95 13.67 -3.23
CA GLU A 114 19.19 12.90 -4.46
C GLU A 114 18.11 11.84 -4.67
N TRP A 115 17.69 11.18 -3.59
CA TRP A 115 16.60 10.23 -3.60
C TRP A 115 15.27 10.89 -3.98
N ILE A 116 14.95 12.02 -3.34
CA ILE A 116 13.70 12.76 -3.61
C ILE A 116 13.65 13.19 -5.08
N GLN A 117 14.76 13.71 -5.62
CA GLN A 117 14.82 14.08 -7.04
C GLN A 117 14.67 12.86 -7.96
N LYS A 118 15.27 11.72 -7.61
CA LYS A 118 15.07 10.47 -8.35
C LYS A 118 13.60 10.04 -8.34
N VAL A 119 12.93 10.11 -7.21
CA VAL A 119 11.49 9.80 -7.08
C VAL A 119 10.65 10.74 -7.94
N ILE A 120 10.86 12.06 -7.82
CA ILE A 120 10.15 13.10 -8.61
C ILE A 120 10.30 12.85 -10.11
N ASN A 121 11.50 12.50 -10.55
CA ASN A 121 11.80 12.18 -11.94
C ASN A 121 11.07 10.90 -12.39
N THR A 122 11.05 9.87 -11.57
CA THR A 122 10.39 8.58 -11.87
C THR A 122 8.89 8.75 -12.09
N VAL A 123 8.23 9.64 -11.31
CA VAL A 123 6.79 9.88 -11.44
C VAL A 123 6.44 11.08 -12.34
N HIS A 124 7.42 11.69 -12.99
CA HIS A 124 7.26 12.82 -13.94
C HIS A 124 6.49 14.01 -13.37
N LEU A 125 6.96 14.55 -12.23
CA LEU A 125 6.35 15.70 -11.54
C LEU A 125 7.18 16.97 -11.56
N GLN A 126 8.31 17.02 -12.28
CA GLN A 126 9.28 18.13 -12.25
C GLN A 126 8.62 19.50 -12.49
N ASP A 127 7.67 19.57 -13.44
CA ASP A 127 7.00 20.80 -13.83
C ASP A 127 5.72 21.09 -13.03
N ARG A 128 5.45 20.33 -11.96
CA ARG A 128 4.23 20.41 -11.18
C ARG A 128 4.43 20.64 -9.68
N LEU A 129 5.68 20.75 -9.24
CA LEU A 129 6.05 20.83 -7.81
C LEU A 129 5.42 22.00 -7.08
N THR A 130 5.21 23.13 -7.75
CA THR A 130 4.61 24.35 -7.16
C THR A 130 3.09 24.35 -7.18
N HIS A 131 2.43 23.39 -7.89
CA HIS A 131 0.98 23.34 -8.01
C HIS A 131 0.35 22.75 -6.74
N ARG A 132 -0.81 23.29 -6.37
CA ARG A 132 -1.65 22.74 -5.29
C ARG A 132 -2.55 21.62 -5.81
N PRO A 133 -3.06 20.74 -4.95
CA PRO A 133 -3.94 19.65 -5.36
C PRO A 133 -5.11 20.07 -6.27
N SER A 134 -5.72 21.23 -6.02
CA SER A 134 -6.81 21.78 -6.83
C SER A 134 -6.39 22.16 -8.26
N GLU A 135 -5.10 22.30 -8.54
CA GLU A 135 -4.52 22.65 -9.83
C GLU A 135 -3.98 21.43 -10.59
N LEU A 136 -4.10 20.23 -9.97
CA LEU A 136 -3.60 18.96 -10.50
C LEU A 136 -4.76 18.07 -10.95
N SER A 137 -4.57 17.34 -12.06
CA SER A 137 -5.48 16.25 -12.42
C SER A 137 -5.45 15.12 -11.39
N GLY A 138 -6.46 14.24 -11.37
CA GLY A 138 -6.50 13.08 -10.46
C GLY A 138 -5.24 12.21 -10.59
N GLY A 139 -4.79 11.95 -11.82
CA GLY A 139 -3.54 11.20 -12.04
C GLY A 139 -2.30 11.91 -11.52
N GLN A 140 -2.21 13.24 -11.66
CA GLN A 140 -1.11 14.01 -11.09
C GLN A 140 -1.15 14.01 -9.56
N GLN A 141 -2.34 14.12 -8.96
CA GLN A 141 -2.50 13.99 -7.51
C GLN A 141 -2.05 12.63 -7.00
N GLN A 142 -2.40 11.55 -7.71
CA GLN A 142 -1.96 10.20 -7.35
C GLN A 142 -0.44 10.03 -7.51
N ARG A 143 0.18 10.62 -8.52
CA ARG A 143 1.65 10.65 -8.65
C ARG A 143 2.31 11.36 -7.46
N VAL A 144 1.72 12.47 -6.97
CA VAL A 144 2.17 13.14 -5.74
C VAL A 144 2.03 12.21 -4.53
N ALA A 145 0.93 11.46 -4.41
CA ALA A 145 0.73 10.50 -3.32
C ALA A 145 1.75 9.35 -3.37
N VAL A 146 2.06 8.82 -4.55
CA VAL A 146 3.12 7.81 -4.74
C VAL A 146 4.49 8.37 -4.39
N ALA A 147 4.82 9.58 -4.87
CA ALA A 147 6.09 10.23 -4.52
C ALA A 147 6.22 10.50 -3.02
N ARG A 148 5.14 10.93 -2.36
CA ARG A 148 5.09 11.11 -0.90
C ARG A 148 5.36 9.80 -0.16
N ALA A 149 4.78 8.69 -0.62
CA ALA A 149 4.97 7.38 -0.02
C ALA A 149 6.43 6.91 -0.13
N LEU A 150 7.14 7.30 -1.18
CA LEU A 150 8.54 6.96 -1.44
C LEU A 150 9.54 7.90 -0.73
N ALA A 151 9.13 9.12 -0.36
CA ALA A 151 10.04 10.21 0.05
C ALA A 151 10.90 9.87 1.28
N SER A 152 10.40 9.07 2.20
CA SER A 152 11.11 8.66 3.43
C SER A 152 11.99 7.42 3.27
N GLU A 153 12.18 6.90 2.05
CA GLU A 153 12.88 5.63 1.81
C GLU A 153 12.30 4.49 2.68
N PRO A 154 10.99 4.22 2.58
CA PRO A 154 10.33 3.29 3.49
C PRO A 154 10.79 1.85 3.26
N ALA A 155 10.68 1.01 4.30
CA ALA A 155 10.93 -0.42 4.18
C ALA A 155 9.81 -1.14 3.38
N ILE A 156 8.59 -0.59 3.42
CA ILE A 156 7.43 -1.14 2.73
C ILE A 156 6.43 -0.03 2.37
N ILE A 157 5.77 -0.17 1.23
CA ILE A 157 4.67 0.68 0.79
C ILE A 157 3.39 -0.14 0.77
N PHE A 158 2.36 0.33 1.47
CA PHE A 158 1.01 -0.19 1.38
C PHE A 158 0.17 0.68 0.44
N ALA A 159 -0.49 0.05 -0.53
CA ALA A 159 -1.34 0.72 -1.51
C ALA A 159 -2.75 0.12 -1.45
N ASP A 160 -3.74 0.93 -1.08
CA ASP A 160 -5.14 0.53 -1.00
C ASP A 160 -5.90 1.08 -2.21
N GLU A 161 -6.24 0.19 -3.14
CA GLU A 161 -6.94 0.51 -4.39
C GLU A 161 -6.36 1.74 -5.11
N PRO A 162 -5.04 1.80 -5.39
CA PRO A 162 -4.36 3.03 -5.79
C PRO A 162 -4.85 3.61 -7.12
N THR A 163 -5.60 2.85 -7.91
CA THR A 163 -6.14 3.23 -9.24
C THR A 163 -7.66 3.37 -9.24
N GLY A 164 -8.34 3.11 -8.13
CA GLY A 164 -9.80 3.00 -8.08
C GLY A 164 -10.58 4.27 -8.44
N ASN A 165 -9.94 5.46 -8.35
CA ASN A 165 -10.54 6.75 -8.73
C ASN A 165 -10.00 7.31 -10.06
N LEU A 166 -9.30 6.50 -10.85
CA LEU A 166 -8.66 6.91 -12.10
C LEU A 166 -9.27 6.17 -13.29
N ASP A 167 -9.20 6.80 -14.47
CA ASP A 167 -9.46 6.10 -15.72
C ASP A 167 -8.36 5.04 -15.98
N SER A 168 -8.66 4.08 -16.85
CA SER A 168 -7.76 2.94 -17.11
C SER A 168 -6.37 3.34 -17.61
N THR A 169 -6.27 4.37 -18.44
CA THR A 169 -4.98 4.85 -18.97
C THR A 169 -4.13 5.43 -17.86
N THR A 170 -4.70 6.34 -17.09
CA THR A 170 -4.03 6.98 -15.95
C THR A 170 -3.70 5.95 -14.86
N GLY A 171 -4.61 5.00 -14.60
CA GLY A 171 -4.37 3.90 -13.65
C GLY A 171 -3.16 3.05 -14.06
N ASN A 172 -3.04 2.67 -15.34
CA ASN A 172 -1.90 1.92 -15.84
C ASN A 172 -0.58 2.69 -15.72
N GLU A 173 -0.60 4.02 -15.89
CA GLU A 173 0.59 4.84 -15.65
C GLU A 173 1.03 4.79 -14.17
N ILE A 174 0.10 4.90 -13.23
CA ILE A 174 0.40 4.79 -11.79
C ILE A 174 1.00 3.42 -11.46
N LEU A 175 0.41 2.34 -11.97
CA LEU A 175 0.93 0.98 -11.75
C LEU A 175 2.31 0.80 -12.36
N THR A 176 2.58 1.40 -13.52
CA THR A 176 3.90 1.43 -14.15
C THR A 176 4.92 2.15 -13.27
N PHE A 177 4.57 3.28 -12.65
CA PHE A 177 5.45 3.97 -11.70
C PHE A 177 5.71 3.13 -10.44
N MET A 178 4.69 2.46 -9.91
CA MET A 178 4.85 1.55 -8.77
C MET A 178 5.74 0.35 -9.15
N ARG A 179 5.59 -0.22 -10.35
CA ARG A 179 6.48 -1.29 -10.85
C ARG A 179 7.93 -0.80 -10.94
N LYS A 180 8.17 0.39 -11.53
CA LYS A 180 9.50 1.00 -11.59
C LYS A 180 10.09 1.25 -10.19
N ALA A 181 9.27 1.65 -9.22
CA ALA A 181 9.74 1.83 -7.85
C ALA A 181 10.28 0.51 -7.26
N VAL A 182 9.71 -0.62 -7.61
CA VAL A 182 10.23 -1.93 -7.23
C VAL A 182 11.49 -2.28 -8.03
N ASP A 183 11.45 -2.18 -9.37
CA ASP A 183 12.52 -2.67 -10.25
C ASP A 183 13.79 -1.81 -10.19
N GLU A 184 13.62 -0.47 -10.13
CA GLU A 184 14.73 0.50 -10.22
C GLU A 184 15.16 1.08 -8.87
N LEU A 185 14.21 1.14 -7.90
CA LEU A 185 14.46 1.70 -6.58
C LEU A 185 14.53 0.63 -5.47
N GLY A 186 14.25 -0.64 -5.78
CA GLY A 186 14.30 -1.75 -4.82
C GLY A 186 13.22 -1.69 -3.75
N GLN A 187 12.10 -1.00 -4.01
CA GLN A 187 11.03 -0.84 -3.04
C GLN A 187 10.21 -2.13 -2.87
N THR A 188 9.71 -2.35 -1.67
CA THR A 188 8.73 -3.41 -1.38
C THR A 188 7.34 -2.82 -1.41
N ILE A 189 6.43 -3.37 -2.22
CA ILE A 189 5.06 -2.88 -2.34
C ILE A 189 4.07 -3.99 -2.05
N VAL A 190 3.08 -3.69 -1.20
CA VAL A 190 1.90 -4.52 -0.97
C VAL A 190 0.66 -3.74 -1.36
N MET A 191 -0.05 -4.20 -2.39
CA MET A 191 -1.22 -3.53 -2.94
C MET A 191 -2.47 -4.34 -2.70
N VAL A 192 -3.50 -3.74 -2.13
CA VAL A 192 -4.85 -4.29 -2.12
C VAL A 192 -5.58 -3.82 -3.37
N THR A 193 -6.15 -4.74 -4.12
CA THR A 193 -6.99 -4.42 -5.27
C THR A 193 -7.99 -5.53 -5.56
N HIS A 194 -9.09 -5.19 -6.22
CA HIS A 194 -10.05 -6.13 -6.78
C HIS A 194 -9.96 -6.24 -8.30
N ASP A 195 -9.13 -5.39 -8.94
CA ASP A 195 -8.95 -5.36 -10.39
C ASP A 195 -7.85 -6.33 -10.84
N PRO A 196 -8.16 -7.33 -11.71
CA PRO A 196 -7.20 -8.30 -12.22
C PRO A 196 -6.05 -7.69 -13.02
N VAL A 197 -6.30 -6.59 -13.75
CA VAL A 197 -5.26 -5.91 -14.53
C VAL A 197 -4.27 -5.25 -13.58
N SER A 198 -4.75 -4.53 -12.58
CA SER A 198 -3.88 -3.93 -11.55
C SER A 198 -3.04 -4.99 -10.83
N ALA A 199 -3.66 -6.10 -10.45
CA ALA A 199 -2.97 -7.19 -9.76
C ALA A 199 -1.89 -7.86 -10.61
N SER A 200 -2.04 -7.88 -11.93
CA SER A 200 -1.04 -8.48 -12.84
C SER A 200 0.30 -7.72 -12.93
N TYR A 201 0.37 -6.50 -12.39
CA TYR A 201 1.64 -5.78 -12.24
C TYR A 201 2.52 -6.32 -11.10
N ALA A 202 1.96 -7.15 -10.21
CA ALA A 202 2.68 -7.74 -9.08
C ALA A 202 3.52 -8.97 -9.51
N ASP A 203 4.55 -9.28 -8.74
CA ASP A 203 5.31 -10.54 -8.88
C ASP A 203 4.50 -11.72 -8.34
N ARG A 204 3.62 -11.46 -7.36
CA ARG A 204 2.84 -12.47 -6.64
C ARG A 204 1.49 -11.90 -6.21
N ILE A 205 0.47 -12.73 -6.25
CA ILE A 205 -0.85 -12.41 -5.67
C ILE A 205 -1.12 -13.38 -4.50
N VAL A 206 -1.58 -12.82 -3.39
CA VAL A 206 -2.12 -13.56 -2.25
C VAL A 206 -3.64 -13.39 -2.26
N PHE A 207 -4.38 -14.47 -2.27
CA PHE A 207 -5.84 -14.45 -2.27
C PHE A 207 -6.38 -14.66 -0.86
N LEU A 208 -7.27 -13.74 -0.43
CA LEU A 208 -8.04 -13.86 0.80
C LEU A 208 -9.50 -14.25 0.49
N LYS A 209 -10.04 -15.18 1.31
CA LYS A 209 -11.47 -15.52 1.36
C LYS A 209 -11.86 -15.77 2.81
N ASP A 210 -12.94 -15.15 3.26
CA ASP A 210 -13.49 -15.33 4.61
C ASP A 210 -12.46 -15.18 5.74
N GLY A 211 -11.62 -14.16 5.63
CA GLY A 211 -10.57 -13.84 6.62
C GLY A 211 -9.35 -14.76 6.61
N LYS A 212 -9.21 -15.66 5.63
CA LYS A 212 -8.10 -16.62 5.52
C LYS A 212 -7.35 -16.50 4.19
N ILE A 213 -6.09 -16.95 4.16
CA ILE A 213 -5.37 -17.15 2.90
C ILE A 213 -6.01 -18.34 2.17
N ALA A 214 -6.52 -18.07 0.97
CA ALA A 214 -7.14 -19.07 0.10
C ALA A 214 -6.18 -19.64 -0.94
N GLY A 215 -5.04 -18.96 -1.16
CA GLY A 215 -3.96 -19.42 -2.03
C GLY A 215 -3.14 -18.29 -2.60
N GLU A 216 -2.26 -18.62 -3.53
CA GLU A 216 -1.29 -17.71 -4.12
C GLU A 216 -1.14 -17.97 -5.62
N LEU A 217 -0.76 -16.93 -6.35
CA LEU A 217 -0.42 -16.99 -7.77
C LEU A 217 0.88 -16.23 -8.00
N LEU A 218 1.86 -16.89 -8.60
CA LEU A 218 3.12 -16.29 -9.02
C LEU A 218 3.04 -15.89 -10.49
N GLU A 219 3.77 -14.85 -10.88
CA GLU A 219 3.84 -14.33 -12.25
C GLU A 219 2.43 -14.18 -12.87
N PRO A 220 1.55 -13.39 -12.23
CA PRO A 220 0.16 -13.32 -12.64
C PRO A 220 -0.02 -12.66 -14.00
N THR A 221 -0.96 -13.19 -14.80
CA THR A 221 -1.55 -12.48 -15.95
C THR A 221 -3.02 -12.17 -15.64
N PRO A 222 -3.64 -11.15 -16.30
CA PRO A 222 -5.05 -10.85 -16.07
C PRO A 222 -5.98 -12.05 -16.23
N GLU A 223 -5.71 -12.92 -17.22
CA GLU A 223 -6.48 -14.13 -17.50
C GLU A 223 -6.38 -15.15 -16.35
N LEU A 224 -5.14 -15.41 -15.87
CA LEU A 224 -4.91 -16.33 -14.76
C LEU A 224 -5.57 -15.83 -13.47
N VAL A 225 -5.52 -14.52 -13.24
CA VAL A 225 -6.17 -13.89 -12.08
C VAL A 225 -7.69 -14.06 -12.16
N LEU A 226 -8.29 -13.78 -13.32
CA LEU A 226 -9.73 -13.95 -13.53
C LEU A 226 -10.17 -15.40 -13.33
N ASP A 227 -9.40 -16.36 -13.83
CA ASP A 227 -9.71 -17.79 -13.67
C ASP A 227 -9.58 -18.24 -12.21
N TYR A 228 -8.60 -17.70 -11.47
CA TYR A 228 -8.46 -17.98 -10.05
C TYR A 228 -9.64 -17.40 -9.26
N MET A 229 -10.00 -16.14 -9.53
CA MET A 229 -11.13 -15.47 -8.86
C MET A 229 -12.47 -16.19 -9.10
N LYS A 230 -12.72 -16.72 -10.30
CA LYS A 230 -13.91 -17.56 -10.56
C LYS A 230 -13.96 -18.79 -9.67
N LYS A 231 -12.81 -19.46 -9.45
CA LYS A 231 -12.71 -20.63 -8.57
C LYS A 231 -12.94 -20.29 -7.10
N LEU A 232 -12.54 -19.09 -6.67
CA LEU A 232 -12.75 -18.61 -5.30
C LEU A 232 -14.23 -18.25 -5.04
N GLY A 233 -14.96 -17.82 -6.06
CA GLY A 233 -16.38 -17.43 -5.96
C GLY A 233 -17.36 -18.60 -5.85
N HIS A 234 -16.89 -19.81 -6.05
CA HIS A 234 -17.62 -21.06 -5.85
C HIS A 234 -17.11 -21.78 -4.60
#